data_6116a209616a5d3b6c51751a641b8a55
#
_entry.id   6116a209616a5d3b6c51751a641b8a55
#
_cell.length_a   1.000
_cell.length_b   1.000
_cell.length_c   1.000
_cell.angle_alpha   90.00
_cell.angle_beta   90.00
_cell.angle_gamma   90.00
#
_symmetry.space_group_name_H-M   'P 1'
#
loop_
_entity.id
_entity.type
_entity.pdbx_description
1 polymer ?
#
loop_
_entity_poly.entity_id
_entity_poly.type
_entity_poly.pdbx_seq_one_letter_code
_entity_poly.pdbx_strand_id
1 'polypeptide(L)'
;MAVRRKPSTKTPKVTTPEMEVAIAKYFGIRQHIVVPNVSWGFFNHECDLFLIRKSGFGFEVEIKRSKSDMLADFKKKHGHKDRANRIVQLYYAFPIELLPKVEDLVPKECGIITVENYSYDGKEYRQYARMYRDAKRKKGAKRLTQKEQLQIARLGTLRIWTLKEKLNQLKLKK
;
A
#
# COMPACT_ATOMS: atom_id res chain seq x y z
N MET A 1 2.92 18.08 -46.08
CA MET A 1 3.95 17.60 -45.13
C MET A 1 3.26 17.30 -43.81
N ALA A 2 3.19 16.05 -43.38
CA ALA A 2 2.58 15.67 -42.13
C ALA A 2 3.59 15.88 -40.98
N VAL A 3 3.27 16.79 -40.06
CA VAL A 3 4.07 17.01 -38.85
C VAL A 3 3.99 15.76 -37.96
N ARG A 4 5.03 14.93 -37.94
CA ARG A 4 5.18 13.86 -36.97
C ARG A 4 5.27 14.47 -35.56
N ARG A 5 4.16 14.42 -34.81
CA ARG A 5 4.19 14.71 -33.36
C ARG A 5 5.12 13.70 -32.69
N LYS A 6 6.22 14.18 -32.08
CA LYS A 6 7.05 13.35 -31.19
C LYS A 6 6.16 12.83 -30.06
N PRO A 7 6.16 11.53 -29.76
CA PRO A 7 5.41 11.02 -28.62
C PRO A 7 5.91 11.70 -27.35
N SER A 8 4.97 12.16 -26.53
CA SER A 8 5.25 12.72 -25.20
C SER A 8 5.84 11.63 -24.33
N THR A 9 7.14 11.74 -23.98
CA THR A 9 7.90 10.74 -23.22
C THR A 9 7.70 10.85 -21.70
N LYS A 10 6.56 11.36 -21.22
CA LYS A 10 6.29 11.39 -19.78
C LYS A 10 5.72 10.04 -19.35
N THR A 11 6.49 9.29 -18.57
CA THR A 11 6.01 8.10 -17.86
C THR A 11 4.73 8.44 -17.08
N PRO A 12 3.65 7.65 -17.22
CA PRO A 12 2.42 7.88 -16.49
C PRO A 12 2.68 7.87 -14.98
N LYS A 13 1.96 8.69 -14.23
CA LYS A 13 2.05 8.65 -12.76
C LYS A 13 1.39 7.38 -12.24
N VAL A 14 2.05 6.70 -11.30
CA VAL A 14 1.49 5.53 -10.63
C VAL A 14 0.27 5.92 -9.79
N THR A 15 -0.83 5.19 -9.92
CA THR A 15 -2.06 5.39 -9.14
C THR A 15 -2.03 4.59 -7.83
N THR A 16 -2.88 4.94 -6.85
CA THR A 16 -2.97 4.19 -5.58
C THR A 16 -3.33 2.71 -5.80
N PRO A 17 -4.33 2.33 -6.61
CA PRO A 17 -4.62 0.91 -6.87
C PRO A 17 -3.45 0.16 -7.52
N GLU A 18 -2.70 0.80 -8.39
CA GLU A 18 -1.49 0.20 -8.99
C GLU A 18 -0.41 -0.02 -7.95
N MET A 19 -0.23 0.93 -7.02
CA MET A 19 0.70 0.78 -5.89
C MET A 19 0.28 -0.38 -4.97
N GLU A 20 -0.99 -0.46 -4.60
CA GLU A 20 -1.54 -1.57 -3.78
C GLU A 20 -1.22 -2.93 -4.40
N VAL A 21 -1.49 -3.09 -5.70
CA VAL A 21 -1.22 -4.34 -6.43
C VAL A 21 0.28 -4.65 -6.47
N ALA A 22 1.12 -3.67 -6.77
CA ALA A 22 2.57 -3.86 -6.84
C ALA A 22 3.15 -4.27 -5.47
N ILE A 23 2.72 -3.60 -4.40
CA ILE A 23 3.15 -3.87 -3.03
C ILE A 23 2.64 -5.25 -2.57
N ALA A 24 1.39 -5.59 -2.85
CA ALA A 24 0.82 -6.89 -2.52
C ALA A 24 1.59 -8.03 -3.21
N LYS A 25 1.96 -7.87 -4.49
CA LYS A 25 2.80 -8.81 -5.23
C LYS A 25 4.20 -8.92 -4.62
N TYR A 26 4.83 -7.79 -4.28
CA TYR A 26 6.13 -7.74 -3.64
C TYR A 26 6.17 -8.54 -2.34
N PHE A 27 5.16 -8.39 -1.50
CA PHE A 27 5.05 -9.15 -0.24
C PHE A 27 4.54 -10.59 -0.41
N GLY A 28 4.18 -11.01 -1.61
CA GLY A 28 3.80 -12.39 -1.90
C GLY A 28 2.36 -12.74 -1.50
N ILE A 29 1.37 -12.18 -2.20
CA ILE A 29 -0.08 -12.43 -1.99
C ILE A 29 -0.49 -13.91 -2.01
N ARG A 30 0.33 -14.79 -2.58
CA ARG A 30 0.07 -16.23 -2.59
C ARG A 30 0.48 -16.94 -1.29
N GLN A 31 1.25 -16.27 -0.44
CA GLN A 31 1.84 -16.83 0.78
C GLN A 31 1.33 -16.18 2.04
N HIS A 32 0.77 -14.98 1.93
CA HIS A 32 0.38 -14.13 3.04
C HIS A 32 -1.05 -13.63 2.88
N ILE A 33 -1.71 -13.32 3.98
CA ILE A 33 -2.97 -12.60 3.94
C ILE A 33 -2.63 -11.12 3.70
N VAL A 34 -3.14 -10.56 2.61
CA VAL A 34 -2.94 -9.15 2.23
C VAL A 34 -4.31 -8.54 1.98
N VAL A 35 -4.68 -7.53 2.75
CA VAL A 35 -6.00 -6.91 2.70
C VAL A 35 -5.88 -5.40 2.57
N PRO A 36 -6.44 -4.79 1.51
CA PRO A 36 -6.47 -3.35 1.35
C PRO A 36 -7.58 -2.72 2.21
N ASN A 37 -7.36 -1.46 2.61
CA ASN A 37 -8.35 -0.60 3.27
C ASN A 37 -9.00 -1.27 4.50
N VAL A 38 -8.18 -1.72 5.45
CA VAL A 38 -8.67 -2.26 6.72
C VAL A 38 -9.10 -1.10 7.60
N SER A 39 -10.42 -0.94 7.77
CA SER A 39 -11.04 0.16 8.51
C SER A 39 -11.27 -0.16 9.98
N TRP A 40 -11.81 0.84 10.69
CA TRP A 40 -12.16 0.82 12.11
C TRP A 40 -12.85 -0.46 12.59
N GLY A 41 -12.60 -0.83 13.82
CA GLY A 41 -13.16 -2.00 14.48
C GLY A 41 -12.14 -3.11 14.70
N PHE A 42 -11.09 -3.20 13.89
CA PHE A 42 -9.93 -4.05 14.14
C PHE A 42 -8.72 -3.24 14.67
N PHE A 43 -8.52 -2.05 14.10
CA PHE A 43 -7.56 -1.06 14.57
C PHE A 43 -8.28 0.22 15.00
N ASN A 44 -7.54 1.08 15.68
CA ASN A 44 -7.99 2.44 16.06
C ASN A 44 -7.79 3.48 14.93
N HIS A 45 -7.37 3.04 13.75
CA HIS A 45 -7.16 3.85 12.55
C HIS A 45 -7.47 3.06 11.29
N GLU A 46 -7.57 3.72 10.17
CA GLU A 46 -7.67 3.11 8.85
C GLU A 46 -6.28 2.81 8.32
N CYS A 47 -6.11 1.62 7.75
CA CYS A 47 -4.86 1.12 7.21
C CYS A 47 -5.01 0.91 5.70
N ASP A 48 -4.15 1.54 4.88
CA ASP A 48 -4.22 1.43 3.42
C ASP A 48 -4.00 0.00 2.95
N LEU A 49 -2.98 -0.69 3.51
CA LEU A 49 -2.71 -2.08 3.21
C LEU A 49 -2.21 -2.80 4.47
N PHE A 50 -2.89 -3.87 4.86
CA PHE A 50 -2.51 -4.71 5.99
C PHE A 50 -2.13 -6.10 5.55
N LEU A 51 -0.99 -6.58 6.06
CA LEU A 51 -0.44 -7.89 5.73
C LEU A 51 -0.26 -8.74 6.97
N ILE A 52 -0.56 -10.04 6.87
CA ILE A 52 -0.27 -11.01 7.92
C ILE A 52 0.64 -12.09 7.33
N ARG A 53 1.84 -12.24 7.88
CA ARG A 53 2.76 -13.30 7.48
C ARG A 53 2.33 -14.65 8.06
N LYS A 54 2.82 -15.75 7.50
CA LYS A 54 2.63 -17.13 8.04
C LYS A 54 2.98 -17.23 9.53
N SER A 55 3.90 -16.40 10.02
CA SER A 55 4.26 -16.30 11.43
C SER A 55 3.19 -15.69 12.33
N GLY A 56 2.08 -15.17 11.77
CA GLY A 56 1.01 -14.50 12.49
C GLY A 56 1.30 -13.03 12.85
N PHE A 57 2.45 -12.47 12.47
CA PHE A 57 2.73 -11.05 12.67
C PHE A 57 2.12 -10.20 11.58
N GLY A 58 1.52 -9.06 12.00
CA GLY A 58 0.91 -8.08 11.12
C GLY A 58 1.88 -6.95 10.73
N PHE A 59 1.76 -6.52 9.49
CA PHE A 59 2.52 -5.42 8.89
C PHE A 59 1.52 -4.42 8.31
N GLU A 60 1.84 -3.16 8.40
CA GLU A 60 1.05 -2.09 7.83
C GLU A 60 1.86 -1.36 6.77
N VAL A 61 1.21 -1.02 5.66
CA VAL A 61 1.77 -0.14 4.63
C VAL A 61 0.83 1.02 4.42
N GLU A 62 1.34 2.22 4.61
CA GLU A 62 0.68 3.49 4.33
C GLU A 62 1.14 4.00 2.96
N ILE A 63 0.21 4.29 2.07
CA ILE A 63 0.48 4.73 0.70
C ILE A 63 0.30 6.25 0.61
N LYS A 64 1.36 6.96 0.21
CA LYS A 64 1.35 8.41 0.07
C LYS A 64 1.78 8.80 -1.33
N ARG A 65 0.96 9.60 -2.01
CA ARG A 65 1.21 10.00 -3.41
C ARG A 65 1.78 11.41 -3.56
N SER A 66 1.83 12.17 -2.47
CA SER A 66 2.39 13.53 -2.46
C SER A 66 3.04 13.85 -1.11
N LYS A 67 3.90 14.87 -1.10
CA LYS A 67 4.48 15.40 0.14
C LYS A 67 3.40 15.98 1.07
N SER A 68 2.38 16.63 0.52
CA SER A 68 1.26 17.17 1.29
C SER A 68 0.44 16.07 1.95
N ASP A 69 0.21 14.96 1.28
CA ASP A 69 -0.45 13.77 1.80
C ASP A 69 0.34 13.17 2.98
N MET A 70 1.66 13.05 2.82
CA MET A 70 2.55 12.62 3.90
C MET A 70 2.50 13.54 5.12
N LEU A 71 2.55 14.87 4.90
CA LEU A 71 2.50 15.84 5.98
C LEU A 71 1.14 15.87 6.69
N ALA A 72 0.04 15.64 5.94
CA ALA A 72 -1.29 15.54 6.52
C ALA A 72 -1.43 14.34 7.46
N ASP A 73 -0.75 13.24 7.15
CA ASP A 73 -0.77 12.04 7.98
C ASP A 73 -0.17 12.28 9.38
N PHE A 74 0.91 13.06 9.47
CA PHE A 74 1.52 13.42 10.77
C PHE A 74 0.67 14.34 11.64
N LYS A 75 -0.30 15.05 11.05
CA LYS A 75 -1.23 15.93 11.78
C LYS A 75 -2.43 15.19 12.36
N LYS A 76 -2.64 13.92 12.01
CA LYS A 76 -3.76 13.14 12.54
C LYS A 76 -3.58 12.90 14.04
N LYS A 77 -4.64 13.11 14.82
CA LYS A 77 -4.65 12.95 16.31
C LYS A 77 -4.21 11.56 16.78
N HIS A 78 -4.46 10.53 15.98
CA HIS A 78 -4.04 9.16 16.25
C HIS A 78 -2.69 8.90 15.55
N GLY A 79 -1.64 9.54 16.07
CA GLY A 79 -0.30 9.41 15.51
C GLY A 79 0.26 7.98 15.67
N HIS A 80 1.34 7.72 14.94
CA HIS A 80 2.05 6.44 14.89
C HIS A 80 2.46 5.82 16.25
N LYS A 81 2.35 6.59 17.35
CA LYS A 81 2.67 6.12 18.71
C LYS A 81 1.59 5.21 19.30
N ASP A 82 0.33 5.38 18.91
CA ASP A 82 -0.83 4.63 19.44
C ASP A 82 -1.21 3.41 18.59
N ARG A 83 -0.31 2.97 17.74
CA ARG A 83 -0.57 1.80 16.89
C ARG A 83 -0.83 0.57 17.71
N ALA A 84 -1.86 -0.15 17.30
CA ALA A 84 -2.20 -1.43 17.90
C ALA A 84 -0.96 -2.32 18.05
N ASN A 85 -0.83 -3.00 19.16
CA ASN A 85 0.27 -3.92 19.44
C ASN A 85 0.31 -5.14 18.48
N ARG A 86 -0.60 -5.21 17.49
CA ARG A 86 -0.67 -6.22 16.42
C ARG A 86 0.20 -5.86 15.21
N ILE A 87 0.64 -4.60 15.10
CA ILE A 87 1.49 -4.15 13.99
C ILE A 87 2.94 -4.21 14.44
N VAL A 88 3.70 -5.13 13.84
CA VAL A 88 5.11 -5.33 14.17
C VAL A 88 6.03 -4.41 13.38
N GLN A 89 5.67 -4.06 12.15
CA GLN A 89 6.42 -3.15 11.27
C GLN A 89 5.47 -2.26 10.49
N LEU A 90 5.89 -1.01 10.29
CA LEU A 90 5.21 -0.03 9.47
C LEU A 90 6.08 0.39 8.31
N TYR A 91 5.49 0.46 7.15
CA TYR A 91 6.11 0.95 5.93
C TYR A 91 5.32 2.12 5.37
N TYR A 92 6.05 3.10 4.81
CA TYR A 92 5.49 4.10 3.92
C TYR A 92 5.84 3.75 2.49
N ALA A 93 4.85 3.80 1.60
CA ALA A 93 5.04 3.51 0.19
C ALA A 93 4.82 4.76 -0.65
N PHE A 94 5.75 5.03 -1.58
CA PHE A 94 5.74 6.22 -2.44
C PHE A 94 6.01 5.84 -3.89
N PRO A 95 5.49 6.62 -4.88
CA PRO A 95 6.10 6.65 -6.19
C PRO A 95 7.58 7.03 -6.07
N ILE A 96 8.45 6.41 -6.84
CA ILE A 96 9.92 6.58 -6.71
C ILE A 96 10.34 8.05 -6.86
N GLU A 97 9.63 8.81 -7.69
CA GLU A 97 9.90 10.23 -7.96
C GLU A 97 9.64 11.12 -6.74
N LEU A 98 8.86 10.61 -5.78
CA LEU A 98 8.56 11.34 -4.55
C LEU A 98 9.63 11.15 -3.48
N LEU A 99 10.38 10.05 -3.54
CA LEU A 99 11.35 9.65 -2.51
C LEU A 99 12.30 10.78 -2.09
N PRO A 100 12.98 11.52 -2.99
CA PRO A 100 13.92 12.57 -2.59
C PRO A 100 13.28 13.74 -1.80
N LYS A 101 11.95 13.85 -1.86
CA LYS A 101 11.20 14.94 -1.21
C LYS A 101 10.64 14.55 0.16
N VAL A 102 10.60 13.26 0.47
CA VAL A 102 9.90 12.73 1.65
C VAL A 102 10.73 11.77 2.49
N GLU A 103 11.87 11.31 2.02
CA GLU A 103 12.71 10.34 2.72
C GLU A 103 13.02 10.78 4.16
N ASP A 104 13.45 12.03 4.33
CA ASP A 104 13.80 12.60 5.64
C ASP A 104 12.59 12.82 6.56
N LEU A 105 11.38 12.82 5.99
CA LEU A 105 10.14 12.95 6.76
C LEU A 105 9.70 11.61 7.37
N VAL A 106 10.15 10.49 6.79
CA VAL A 106 9.76 9.15 7.27
C VAL A 106 10.53 8.81 8.54
N PRO A 107 9.84 8.51 9.67
CA PRO A 107 10.49 8.13 10.91
C PRO A 107 11.51 7.00 10.71
N LYS A 108 12.65 7.06 11.41
CA LYS A 108 13.77 6.11 11.24
C LYS A 108 13.44 4.66 11.60
N GLU A 109 12.39 4.44 12.39
CA GLU A 109 11.84 3.13 12.72
C GLU A 109 10.90 2.57 11.63
N CYS A 110 10.36 3.42 10.75
CA CYS A 110 9.50 3.01 9.66
C CYS A 110 10.31 2.62 8.42
N GLY A 111 9.79 1.64 7.69
CA GLY A 111 10.35 1.26 6.40
C GLY A 111 9.89 2.15 5.26
N ILE A 112 10.58 2.06 4.14
CA ILE A 112 10.24 2.76 2.90
C ILE A 112 10.15 1.76 1.77
N ILE A 113 9.05 1.82 1.03
CA ILE A 113 8.83 1.08 -0.21
C ILE A 113 8.65 2.09 -1.33
N THR A 114 9.37 1.91 -2.43
CA THR A 114 9.18 2.70 -3.64
C THR A 114 8.42 1.90 -4.69
N VAL A 115 7.56 2.56 -5.44
CA VAL A 115 6.86 1.97 -6.59
C VAL A 115 7.16 2.78 -7.83
N GLU A 116 7.56 2.09 -8.89
CA GLU A 116 7.89 2.70 -10.17
C GLU A 116 7.12 2.05 -11.31
N ASN A 117 6.89 2.80 -12.38
CA ASN A 117 6.42 2.27 -13.65
C ASN A 117 7.61 1.76 -14.47
N TYR A 118 7.52 0.54 -14.91
CA TYR A 118 8.45 -0.06 -15.85
C TYR A 118 7.74 -0.37 -17.16
N SER A 119 8.34 -0.01 -18.28
CA SER A 119 7.89 -0.40 -19.61
C SER A 119 9.05 -0.89 -20.43
N TYR A 120 8.87 -2.02 -21.12
CA TYR A 120 9.87 -2.56 -22.03
C TYR A 120 9.81 -1.89 -23.42
N ASP A 121 8.59 -1.51 -23.85
CA ASP A 121 8.32 -0.99 -25.20
C ASP A 121 7.80 0.47 -25.20
N GLY A 122 7.65 1.09 -24.03
CA GLY A 122 7.10 2.42 -23.87
C GLY A 122 5.58 2.52 -24.08
N LYS A 123 4.88 1.38 -24.29
CA LYS A 123 3.44 1.31 -24.53
C LYS A 123 2.68 0.74 -23.34
N GLU A 124 3.13 -0.40 -22.85
CA GLU A 124 2.54 -1.04 -21.68
C GLU A 124 3.42 -0.80 -20.44
N TYR A 125 2.81 -0.35 -19.36
CA TYR A 125 3.50 -0.09 -18.09
C TYR A 125 3.09 -1.12 -17.05
N ARG A 126 4.10 -1.65 -16.35
CA ARG A 126 3.93 -2.52 -15.17
C ARG A 126 4.52 -1.83 -13.96
N GLN A 127 3.85 -1.97 -12.83
CA GLN A 127 4.28 -1.38 -11.59
C GLN A 127 5.18 -2.35 -10.84
N TYR A 128 6.29 -1.83 -10.33
CA TYR A 128 7.27 -2.57 -9.58
C TYR A 128 7.45 -1.94 -8.20
N ALA A 129 7.32 -2.74 -7.14
CA ALA A 129 7.58 -2.29 -5.77
C ALA A 129 8.96 -2.77 -5.32
N ARG A 130 9.71 -1.90 -4.64
CA ARG A 130 11.03 -2.18 -4.08
C ARG A 130 11.11 -1.74 -2.63
N MET A 131 11.75 -2.54 -1.79
CA MET A 131 12.18 -2.12 -0.47
C MET A 131 13.38 -1.18 -0.60
N TYR A 132 13.19 0.08 -0.19
CA TYR A 132 14.27 1.07 -0.11
C TYR A 132 14.93 1.05 1.27
N ARG A 133 14.12 0.98 2.33
CA ARG A 133 14.56 0.87 3.73
C ARG A 133 13.65 -0.09 4.49
N ASP A 134 14.23 -1.04 5.21
CA ASP A 134 13.43 -1.96 6.03
C ASP A 134 12.95 -1.28 7.31
N ALA A 135 11.79 -1.69 7.81
CA ALA A 135 11.22 -1.17 9.05
C ALA A 135 11.80 -1.90 10.27
N LYS A 136 12.07 -1.17 11.35
CA LYS A 136 12.43 -1.77 12.62
C LYS A 136 11.24 -2.52 13.22
N ARG A 137 11.51 -3.67 13.82
CA ARG A 137 10.47 -4.43 14.52
C ARG A 137 10.08 -3.75 15.82
N LYS A 138 8.79 -3.51 16.02
CA LYS A 138 8.26 -2.99 17.29
C LYS A 138 8.43 -4.02 18.39
N LYS A 139 9.14 -3.67 19.45
CA LYS A 139 9.26 -4.52 20.65
C LYS A 139 7.88 -4.69 21.30
N GLY A 140 7.57 -5.91 21.77
CA GLY A 140 6.29 -6.21 22.40
C GLY A 140 5.10 -6.38 21.46
N ALA A 141 5.31 -6.30 20.13
CA ALA A 141 4.26 -6.61 19.18
C ALA A 141 3.80 -8.07 19.34
N LYS A 142 2.48 -8.27 19.37
CA LYS A 142 1.85 -9.59 19.54
C LYS A 142 1.43 -10.15 18.18
N ARG A 143 1.52 -11.47 18.06
CA ARG A 143 0.95 -12.18 16.90
C ARG A 143 -0.57 -12.04 16.90
N LEU A 144 -1.16 -12.01 15.73
CA LEU A 144 -2.60 -12.15 15.59
C LEU A 144 -3.00 -13.58 15.92
N THR A 145 -4.07 -13.72 16.71
CA THR A 145 -4.73 -15.02 16.94
C THR A 145 -5.35 -15.54 15.65
N GLN A 146 -5.63 -16.82 15.57
CA GLN A 146 -6.32 -17.41 14.41
C GLN A 146 -7.67 -16.73 14.13
N LYS A 147 -8.43 -16.40 15.19
CA LYS A 147 -9.69 -15.67 15.08
C LYS A 147 -9.51 -14.30 14.42
N GLU A 148 -8.50 -13.54 14.83
CA GLU A 148 -8.17 -12.24 14.25
C GLU A 148 -7.71 -12.38 12.78
N GLN A 149 -6.87 -13.37 12.47
CA GLN A 149 -6.44 -13.65 11.10
C GLN A 149 -7.63 -13.99 10.20
N LEU A 150 -8.55 -14.80 10.67
CA LEU A 150 -9.78 -15.16 9.93
C LEU A 150 -10.67 -13.93 9.73
N GLN A 151 -10.81 -13.07 10.73
CA GLN A 151 -11.58 -11.83 10.62
C GLN A 151 -10.99 -10.91 9.53
N ILE A 152 -9.69 -10.72 9.49
CA ILE A 152 -9.01 -9.94 8.46
C ILE A 152 -9.16 -10.59 7.08
N ALA A 153 -8.97 -11.91 6.96
CA ALA A 153 -9.16 -12.61 5.70
C ALA A 153 -10.60 -12.45 5.17
N ARG A 154 -11.61 -12.50 6.05
CA ARG A 154 -13.02 -12.25 5.70
C ARG A 154 -13.24 -10.84 5.16
N LEU A 155 -12.60 -9.81 5.73
CA LEU A 155 -12.65 -8.45 5.18
C LEU A 155 -12.11 -8.41 3.74
N GLY A 156 -10.99 -9.09 3.48
CA GLY A 156 -10.45 -9.23 2.13
C GLY A 156 -11.44 -9.87 1.15
N THR A 157 -12.13 -10.93 1.58
CA THR A 157 -13.19 -11.58 0.78
C THR A 157 -14.34 -10.62 0.47
N LEU A 158 -14.80 -9.85 1.45
CA LEU A 158 -15.86 -8.85 1.24
C LEU A 158 -15.46 -7.78 0.21
N ARG A 159 -14.19 -7.36 0.18
CA ARG A 159 -13.68 -6.42 -0.84
C ARG A 159 -13.82 -6.96 -2.27
N ILE A 160 -13.63 -8.27 -2.46
CA ILE A 160 -13.82 -8.91 -3.77
C ILE A 160 -15.28 -8.77 -4.25
N TRP A 161 -16.25 -9.00 -3.38
CA TRP A 161 -17.66 -8.87 -3.72
C TRP A 161 -18.04 -7.43 -4.04
N THR A 162 -17.63 -6.47 -3.21
CA THR A 162 -17.82 -5.04 -3.48
C THR A 162 -17.21 -4.61 -4.83
N LEU A 163 -16.02 -5.13 -5.17
CA LEU A 163 -15.38 -4.84 -6.44
C LEU A 163 -16.15 -5.43 -7.61
N LYS A 164 -16.64 -6.66 -7.50
CA LYS A 164 -17.49 -7.30 -8.53
C LYS A 164 -18.79 -6.53 -8.76
N GLU A 165 -19.43 -6.07 -7.70
CA GLU A 165 -20.64 -5.22 -7.81
C GLU A 165 -20.35 -3.93 -8.58
N LYS A 166 -19.27 -3.21 -8.22
CA LYS A 166 -18.84 -2.01 -8.93
C LYS A 166 -18.55 -2.27 -10.42
N LEU A 167 -17.86 -3.35 -10.74
CA LEU A 167 -17.58 -3.73 -12.12
C LEU A 167 -18.84 -4.03 -12.91
N ASN A 168 -19.83 -4.71 -12.31
CA ASN A 168 -21.12 -4.96 -12.94
C ASN A 168 -21.87 -3.65 -13.21
N GLN A 169 -21.90 -2.72 -12.24
CA GLN A 169 -22.53 -1.40 -12.43
C GLN A 169 -21.89 -0.60 -13.56
N LEU A 170 -20.56 -0.69 -13.72
CA LEU A 170 -19.86 -0.02 -14.82
C LEU A 170 -20.17 -0.63 -16.20
N LYS A 171 -20.43 -1.94 -16.26
CA LYS A 171 -20.84 -2.61 -17.52
C LYS A 171 -22.26 -2.24 -17.94
N LEU A 172 -23.17 -2.01 -16.99
CA LEU A 172 -24.55 -1.62 -17.26
C LEU A 172 -24.70 -0.15 -17.73
N LYS A 173 -23.67 0.67 -17.55
CA LYS A 173 -23.64 2.08 -17.98
C LYS A 173 -23.01 2.28 -19.37
N LYS A 174 -22.55 1.23 -20.01
CA LYS A 174 -22.05 1.20 -21.40
C LYS A 174 -23.09 0.65 -22.34
#